data_881d95f98fd154654a94c18c80895f92
#
_entry.id   881d95f98fd154654a94c18c80895f92
#
_cell.length_a   1.000
_cell.length_b   1.000
_cell.length_c   1.000
_cell.angle_alpha   90.00
_cell.angle_beta   90.00
_cell.angle_gamma   90.00
#
_symmetry.space_group_name_H-M   'P 1'
#
loop_
_entity.id
_entity.type
_entity.pdbx_description
1 polymer ?
#
loop_
_entity_poly.entity_id
_entity_poly.type
_entity_poly.pdbx_seq_one_letter_code
_entity_poly.pdbx_strand_id
1 'polypeptide(L)'
;MRLPIYAADDYPPIRVPEIDREHLALGNELRKLLAAVKDDDRALAALLAESLISGARDHFAHEERLMREIGFAGYQRHKHAHDEFLEEARLHLDDLRAHGLTGCCLRWVATTMSWFRTHVRTEDSALGRAINGASILIRP
;
A
#
# COMPACT_ATOMS: atom_id res chain seq x y z
N MET A 1 -21.66 8.72 -6.59
CA MET A 1 -20.93 8.11 -5.46
C MET A 1 -19.74 8.99 -5.12
N ARG A 2 -19.71 9.43 -3.90
CA ARG A 2 -18.58 10.24 -3.43
C ARG A 2 -17.42 9.30 -3.11
N LEU A 3 -16.34 9.41 -3.87
CA LEU A 3 -15.15 8.62 -3.60
C LEU A 3 -14.42 9.19 -2.37
N PRO A 4 -13.84 8.35 -1.52
CA PRO A 4 -13.14 8.82 -0.36
C PRO A 4 -11.93 9.67 -0.78
N ILE A 5 -11.81 10.86 -0.19
CA ILE A 5 -10.62 11.69 -0.33
C ILE A 5 -9.73 11.32 0.84
N TYR A 6 -8.59 10.71 0.54
CA TYR A 6 -7.63 10.37 1.57
C TYR A 6 -6.63 11.50 1.74
N ALA A 7 -6.67 12.14 2.89
CA ALA A 7 -5.68 13.12 3.31
C ALA A 7 -4.51 12.40 4.02
N ALA A 8 -3.45 13.13 4.32
CA ALA A 8 -2.30 12.59 5.05
C ALA A 8 -2.71 11.94 6.38
N ASP A 9 -3.79 12.42 7.01
CA ASP A 9 -4.33 11.88 8.27
C ASP A 9 -4.87 10.46 8.16
N ASP A 10 -5.14 9.97 6.93
CA ASP A 10 -5.64 8.62 6.70
C ASP A 10 -4.54 7.57 6.81
N TYR A 11 -3.28 8.01 6.77
CA TYR A 11 -2.11 7.17 6.96
C TYR A 11 -1.34 7.67 8.18
N PRO A 12 -1.79 7.26 9.39
CA PRO A 12 -1.17 7.76 10.60
C PRO A 12 0.29 7.33 10.67
N PRO A 13 1.17 8.16 11.23
CA PRO A 13 2.56 7.78 11.38
C PRO A 13 2.70 6.56 12.29
N ILE A 14 3.52 5.60 11.87
CA ILE A 14 3.86 4.44 12.69
C ILE A 14 5.16 4.68 13.46
N ARG A 15 5.72 5.89 13.33
CA ARG A 15 6.95 6.36 13.97
C ARG A 15 8.20 5.61 13.51
N VAL A 16 8.20 5.21 12.26
CA VAL A 16 9.37 4.76 11.50
C VAL A 16 9.44 5.69 10.30
N PRO A 17 10.23 6.77 10.36
CA PRO A 17 10.15 7.87 9.37
C PRO A 17 10.26 7.43 7.92
N GLU A 18 11.10 6.46 7.62
CA GLU A 18 11.27 5.95 6.26
C GLU A 18 9.99 5.28 5.75
N ILE A 19 9.35 4.48 6.60
CA ILE A 19 8.10 3.81 6.27
C ILE A 19 6.96 4.83 6.15
N ASP A 20 6.92 5.80 7.05
CA ASP A 20 5.92 6.87 7.00
C ASP A 20 5.98 7.64 5.67
N ARG A 21 7.18 7.93 5.17
CA ARG A 21 7.36 8.57 3.86
C ARG A 21 6.87 7.69 2.73
N GLU A 22 7.14 6.38 2.80
CA GLU A 22 6.69 5.43 1.80
C GLU A 22 5.17 5.34 1.75
N HIS A 23 4.51 5.35 2.91
CA HIS A 23 3.04 5.38 2.98
C HIS A 23 2.45 6.61 2.28
N LEU A 24 3.03 7.79 2.51
CA LEU A 24 2.56 9.02 1.86
C LEU A 24 2.76 8.96 0.35
N ALA A 25 3.89 8.43 -0.11
CA ALA A 25 4.17 8.27 -1.53
C ALA A 25 3.18 7.32 -2.20
N LEU A 26 2.88 6.19 -1.58
CA LEU A 26 1.90 5.23 -2.09
C LEU A 26 0.49 5.81 -2.10
N GLY A 27 0.12 6.56 -1.07
CA GLY A 27 -1.15 7.26 -1.02
C GLY A 27 -1.32 8.24 -2.16
N ASN A 28 -0.26 8.98 -2.51
CA ASN A 28 -0.27 9.90 -3.65
C ASN A 28 -0.40 9.15 -4.97
N GLU A 29 0.27 8.01 -5.11
CA GLU A 29 0.16 7.16 -6.30
C GLU A 29 -1.28 6.64 -6.49
N LEU A 30 -1.91 6.21 -5.41
CA LEU A 30 -3.31 5.78 -5.44
C LEU A 30 -4.25 6.90 -5.88
N ARG A 31 -4.03 8.12 -5.39
CA ARG A 31 -4.85 9.28 -5.78
C ARG A 31 -4.71 9.59 -7.27
N LYS A 32 -3.49 9.53 -7.79
CA LYS A 32 -3.23 9.74 -9.22
C LYS A 32 -3.92 8.68 -10.07
N LEU A 33 -3.85 7.42 -9.63
CA LEU A 33 -4.51 6.31 -10.32
C LEU A 33 -6.03 6.51 -10.33
N LEU A 34 -6.61 6.91 -9.20
CA LEU A 34 -8.03 7.19 -9.10
C LEU A 34 -8.44 8.27 -10.09
N ALA A 35 -7.67 9.36 -10.17
CA ALA A 35 -7.94 10.46 -11.10
C ALA A 35 -7.90 9.98 -12.56
N ALA A 36 -6.90 9.17 -12.93
CA ALA A 36 -6.78 8.64 -14.28
C ALA A 36 -7.96 7.74 -14.65
N VAL A 37 -8.41 6.91 -13.72
CA VAL A 37 -9.59 6.05 -13.93
C VAL A 37 -10.86 6.88 -14.11
N LYS A 38 -11.03 7.91 -13.29
CA LYS A 38 -12.19 8.83 -13.39
C LYS A 38 -12.19 9.63 -14.68
N ASP A 39 -11.01 9.99 -15.18
CA ASP A 39 -10.84 10.73 -16.42
C ASP A 39 -10.89 9.82 -17.66
N ASP A 40 -11.13 8.53 -17.46
CA ASP A 40 -11.17 7.53 -18.52
C ASP A 40 -9.87 7.48 -19.36
N ASP A 41 -8.75 7.75 -18.71
CA ASP A 41 -7.43 7.72 -19.34
C ASP A 41 -6.78 6.35 -19.12
N ARG A 42 -7.10 5.42 -20.03
CA ARG A 42 -6.64 4.03 -19.95
C ARG A 42 -5.12 3.90 -19.94
N ALA A 43 -4.43 4.62 -20.82
CA ALA A 43 -2.98 4.52 -20.94
C ALA A 43 -2.31 5.01 -19.67
N LEU A 44 -2.73 6.15 -19.14
CA LEU A 44 -2.20 6.71 -17.90
C LEU A 44 -2.52 5.80 -16.72
N ALA A 45 -3.75 5.28 -16.65
CA ALA A 45 -4.16 4.38 -15.57
C ALA A 45 -3.27 3.13 -15.53
N ALA A 46 -2.96 2.54 -16.69
CA ALA A 46 -2.09 1.37 -16.76
C ALA A 46 -0.67 1.68 -16.27
N LEU A 47 -0.11 2.81 -16.68
CA LEU A 47 1.22 3.25 -16.23
C LEU A 47 1.25 3.50 -14.73
N LEU A 48 0.23 4.15 -14.19
CA LEU A 48 0.15 4.45 -12.76
C LEU A 48 -0.08 3.19 -11.93
N ALA A 49 -0.88 2.24 -12.42
CA ALA A 49 -1.07 0.96 -11.75
C ALA A 49 0.24 0.17 -11.70
N GLU A 50 1.00 0.15 -12.79
CA GLU A 50 2.31 -0.49 -12.84
C GLU A 50 3.29 0.14 -11.84
N SER A 51 3.34 1.46 -11.80
CA SER A 51 4.17 2.22 -10.87
C SER A 51 3.78 1.94 -9.42
N LEU A 52 2.47 1.89 -9.13
CA LEU A 52 1.95 1.57 -7.81
C LEU A 52 2.39 0.17 -7.36
N ILE A 53 2.27 -0.82 -8.24
CA ILE A 53 2.65 -2.21 -7.92
C ILE A 53 4.15 -2.30 -7.63
N SER A 54 4.97 -1.65 -8.45
CA SER A 54 6.42 -1.61 -8.25
C SER A 54 6.79 -0.95 -6.92
N GLY A 55 6.18 0.19 -6.62
CA GLY A 55 6.41 0.92 -5.36
C GLY A 55 5.94 0.13 -4.15
N ALA A 56 4.78 -0.52 -4.25
CA ALA A 56 4.26 -1.36 -3.19
C ALA A 56 5.17 -2.55 -2.93
N ARG A 57 5.68 -3.19 -3.98
CA ARG A 57 6.61 -4.31 -3.85
C ARG A 57 7.87 -3.91 -3.07
N ASP A 58 8.45 -2.77 -3.42
CA ASP A 58 9.66 -2.27 -2.75
C ASP A 58 9.38 -1.91 -1.29
N HIS A 59 8.24 -1.26 -1.04
CA HIS A 59 7.81 -0.89 0.29
C HIS A 59 7.57 -2.11 1.18
N PHE A 60 6.85 -3.11 0.67
CA PHE A 60 6.58 -4.35 1.40
C PHE A 60 7.88 -5.12 1.70
N ALA A 61 8.80 -5.17 0.73
CA ALA A 61 10.11 -5.80 0.94
C ALA A 61 10.89 -5.10 2.06
N HIS A 62 10.82 -3.78 2.14
CA HIS A 62 11.44 -2.99 3.20
C HIS A 62 10.86 -3.34 4.57
N GLU A 63 9.53 -3.38 4.69
CA GLU A 63 8.89 -3.77 5.94
C GLU A 63 9.24 -5.21 6.34
N GLU A 64 9.23 -6.13 5.37
CA GLU A 64 9.57 -7.53 5.63
C GLU A 64 11.00 -7.70 6.11
N ARG A 65 11.93 -6.91 5.57
CA ARG A 65 13.31 -6.90 6.06
C ARG A 65 13.38 -6.43 7.51
N LEU A 66 12.68 -5.34 7.84
CA LEU A 66 12.64 -4.83 9.22
C LEU A 66 12.02 -5.85 10.17
N MET A 67 10.96 -6.52 9.74
CA MET A 67 10.33 -7.58 10.53
C MET A 67 11.30 -8.72 10.84
N ARG A 68 12.08 -9.15 9.84
CA ARG A 68 13.09 -10.19 10.04
C ARG A 68 14.19 -9.73 10.98
N GLU A 69 14.64 -8.50 10.85
CA GLU A 69 15.71 -7.93 11.68
C GLU A 69 15.35 -7.93 13.17
N ILE A 70 14.09 -7.69 13.49
CA ILE A 70 13.65 -7.64 14.90
C ILE A 70 13.00 -8.95 15.37
N GLY A 71 12.92 -9.96 14.52
CA GLY A 71 12.23 -11.22 14.86
C GLY A 71 10.75 -11.01 15.15
N PHE A 72 10.06 -10.23 14.32
CA PHE A 72 8.65 -9.88 14.51
C PHE A 72 7.74 -11.12 14.47
N ALA A 73 7.00 -11.35 15.55
CA ALA A 73 6.14 -12.55 15.68
C ALA A 73 5.04 -12.60 14.60
N GLY A 74 4.56 -11.45 14.15
CA GLY A 74 3.51 -11.35 13.12
C GLY A 74 4.02 -11.45 11.68
N TYR A 75 5.29 -11.77 11.45
CA TYR A 75 5.90 -11.76 10.12
C TYR A 75 5.12 -12.54 9.07
N GLN A 76 4.79 -13.80 9.34
CA GLN A 76 4.14 -14.67 8.37
C GLN A 76 2.78 -14.11 7.93
N ARG A 77 1.99 -13.67 8.86
CA ARG A 77 0.67 -13.09 8.60
C ARG A 77 0.77 -11.78 7.82
N HIS A 78 1.69 -10.90 8.23
CA HIS A 78 1.89 -9.59 7.61
C HIS A 78 2.38 -9.75 6.17
N LYS A 79 3.38 -10.62 5.97
CA LYS A 79 3.89 -10.94 4.63
C LYS A 79 2.80 -11.54 3.74
N HIS A 80 1.97 -12.44 4.28
CA HIS A 80 0.87 -13.04 3.52
C HIS A 80 -0.09 -11.97 2.99
N ALA A 81 -0.42 -10.97 3.81
CA ALA A 81 -1.25 -9.85 3.38
C ALA A 81 -0.61 -9.06 2.24
N HIS A 82 0.71 -8.83 2.29
CA HIS A 82 1.46 -8.18 1.22
C HIS A 82 1.40 -9.00 -0.08
N ASP A 83 1.64 -10.30 0.02
CA ASP A 83 1.67 -11.19 -1.14
C ASP A 83 0.29 -11.27 -1.82
N GLU A 84 -0.78 -11.32 -1.06
CA GLU A 84 -2.15 -11.29 -1.58
C GLU A 84 -2.45 -9.97 -2.30
N PHE A 85 -2.04 -8.85 -1.71
CA PHE A 85 -2.24 -7.55 -2.33
C PHE A 85 -1.56 -7.47 -3.70
N LEU A 86 -0.29 -7.89 -3.77
CA LEU A 86 0.49 -7.85 -5.01
C LEU A 86 -0.11 -8.76 -6.08
N GLU A 87 -0.57 -9.94 -5.71
CA GLU A 87 -1.21 -10.86 -6.65
C GLU A 87 -2.52 -10.28 -7.22
N GLU A 88 -3.38 -9.75 -6.36
CA GLU A 88 -4.63 -9.13 -6.81
C GLU A 88 -4.37 -7.91 -7.68
N ALA A 89 -3.42 -7.07 -7.30
CA ALA A 89 -3.08 -5.89 -8.08
C ALA A 89 -2.58 -6.25 -9.48
N ARG A 90 -1.76 -7.30 -9.58
CA ARG A 90 -1.28 -7.79 -10.87
C ARG A 90 -2.42 -8.29 -11.75
N LEU A 91 -3.35 -9.03 -11.18
CA LEU A 91 -4.53 -9.53 -11.91
C LEU A 91 -5.39 -8.38 -12.44
N HIS A 92 -5.58 -7.35 -11.63
CA HIS A 92 -6.35 -6.16 -12.06
C HIS A 92 -5.62 -5.38 -13.14
N LEU A 93 -4.30 -5.27 -13.07
CA LEU A 93 -3.52 -4.61 -14.12
C LEU A 93 -3.61 -5.40 -15.45
N ASP A 94 -3.48 -6.71 -15.38
CA ASP A 94 -3.62 -7.57 -16.55
C ASP A 94 -5.00 -7.43 -17.21
N ASP A 95 -6.04 -7.38 -16.39
CA ASP A 95 -7.42 -7.16 -16.85
C ASP A 95 -7.59 -5.79 -17.51
N LEU A 96 -7.03 -4.75 -16.90
CA LEU A 96 -7.04 -3.39 -17.44
C LEU A 96 -6.37 -3.35 -18.81
N ARG A 97 -5.23 -4.00 -18.98
CA ARG A 97 -4.50 -4.05 -20.25
C ARG A 97 -5.26 -4.82 -21.31
N ALA A 98 -5.93 -5.90 -20.94
CA ALA A 98 -6.66 -6.75 -21.87
C ALA A 98 -8.01 -6.16 -22.28
N HIS A 99 -8.75 -5.56 -21.35
CA HIS A 99 -10.16 -5.19 -21.54
C HIS A 99 -10.45 -3.69 -21.38
N GLY A 100 -9.45 -2.90 -20.96
CA GLY A 100 -9.61 -1.46 -20.75
C GLY A 100 -10.30 -1.10 -19.44
N LEU A 101 -10.66 0.17 -19.32
CA LEU A 101 -11.30 0.69 -18.11
C LEU A 101 -12.76 0.25 -18.07
N THR A 102 -13.10 -0.46 -16.99
CA THR A 102 -14.46 -0.92 -16.71
C THR A 102 -14.88 -0.39 -15.35
N GLY A 103 -16.16 -0.57 -14.98
CA GLY A 103 -16.63 -0.23 -13.64
C GLY A 103 -15.87 -0.97 -12.54
N CYS A 104 -15.31 -2.14 -12.86
CA CYS A 104 -14.49 -2.91 -11.94
C CYS A 104 -13.19 -2.18 -11.54
N CYS A 105 -12.60 -1.41 -12.47
CA CYS A 105 -11.36 -0.66 -12.20
C CYS A 105 -11.59 0.37 -11.11
N LEU A 106 -12.66 1.14 -11.19
CA LEU A 106 -12.97 2.16 -10.17
C LEU A 106 -13.19 1.50 -8.80
N ARG A 107 -13.93 0.39 -8.79
CA ARG A 107 -14.19 -0.37 -7.57
C ARG A 107 -12.91 -0.91 -6.96
N TRP A 108 -12.03 -1.45 -7.80
CA TRP A 108 -10.74 -1.98 -7.33
C TRP A 108 -9.89 -0.87 -6.70
N VAL A 109 -9.77 0.29 -7.33
CA VAL A 109 -8.99 1.40 -6.78
C VAL A 109 -9.55 1.84 -5.44
N ALA A 110 -10.86 2.02 -5.33
CA ALA A 110 -11.51 2.41 -4.08
C ALA A 110 -11.29 1.37 -2.98
N THR A 111 -11.43 0.09 -3.31
CA THR A 111 -11.19 -1.02 -2.38
C THR A 111 -9.73 -1.04 -1.94
N THR A 112 -8.79 -0.82 -2.85
CA THR A 112 -7.37 -0.77 -2.58
C THR A 112 -7.01 0.37 -1.62
N MET A 113 -7.60 1.54 -1.83
CA MET A 113 -7.39 2.68 -0.92
C MET A 113 -7.87 2.36 0.50
N SER A 114 -9.03 1.74 0.61
CA SER A 114 -9.59 1.31 1.89
C SER A 114 -8.72 0.24 2.57
N TRP A 115 -8.27 -0.75 1.79
CA TRP A 115 -7.39 -1.80 2.30
C TRP A 115 -6.07 -1.22 2.83
N PHE A 116 -5.46 -0.33 2.06
CA PHE A 116 -4.17 0.26 2.43
C PHE A 116 -4.29 1.08 3.72
N ARG A 117 -5.33 1.90 3.83
CA ARG A 117 -5.60 2.66 5.03
C ARG A 117 -5.75 1.76 6.26
N THR A 118 -6.53 0.70 6.15
CA THR A 118 -6.74 -0.27 7.25
C THR A 118 -5.44 -0.98 7.60
N HIS A 119 -4.67 -1.40 6.58
CA HIS A 119 -3.40 -2.09 6.77
C HIS A 119 -2.39 -1.21 7.53
N VAL A 120 -2.27 0.07 7.16
CA VAL A 120 -1.38 1.00 7.86
C VAL A 120 -1.81 1.19 9.32
N ARG A 121 -3.10 1.34 9.54
CA ARG A 121 -3.64 1.58 10.89
C ARG A 121 -3.54 0.38 11.82
N THR A 122 -3.52 -0.82 11.29
CA THR A 122 -3.50 -2.06 12.07
C THR A 122 -2.16 -2.76 12.00
N GLU A 123 -1.86 -3.40 10.88
CA GLU A 123 -0.66 -4.25 10.72
C GLU A 123 0.63 -3.42 10.81
N ASP A 124 0.72 -2.32 10.08
CA ASP A 124 1.92 -1.50 10.08
C ASP A 124 2.11 -0.76 11.40
N SER A 125 1.02 -0.32 12.03
CA SER A 125 1.11 0.30 13.35
C SER A 125 1.63 -0.67 14.41
N ALA A 126 1.22 -1.94 14.33
CA ALA A 126 1.76 -2.98 15.21
C ALA A 126 3.27 -3.19 14.97
N LEU A 127 3.67 -3.20 13.71
CA LEU A 127 5.09 -3.29 13.35
C LEU A 127 5.87 -2.09 13.87
N GLY A 128 5.33 -0.88 13.71
CA GLY A 128 5.97 0.34 14.20
C GLY A 128 6.22 0.31 15.71
N ARG A 129 5.24 -0.17 16.48
CA ARG A 129 5.41 -0.33 17.92
C ARG A 129 6.50 -1.35 18.26
N ALA A 130 6.55 -2.45 17.51
CA ALA A 130 7.57 -3.49 17.72
C ALA A 130 8.97 -2.97 17.39
N ILE A 131 9.13 -2.22 16.30
CA ILE A 131 10.42 -1.64 15.91
C ILE A 131 10.89 -0.65 16.96
N ASN A 132 10.02 0.24 17.42
CA ASN A 132 10.36 1.25 18.42
C ASN A 132 10.68 0.61 19.77
N GLY A 133 9.97 -0.45 20.16
CA GLY A 133 10.26 -1.22 21.36
C GLY A 133 11.63 -1.91 21.29
N ALA A 134 11.96 -2.52 20.15
CA ALA A 134 13.25 -3.14 19.92
C ALA A 134 14.40 -2.13 19.99
N SER A 135 14.21 -0.93 19.39
CA SER A 135 15.19 0.15 19.43
C SER A 135 15.50 0.61 20.87
N ILE A 136 14.48 0.67 21.72
CA ILE A 136 14.65 1.03 23.13
C ILE A 136 15.48 -0.02 23.86
N LEU A 137 15.27 -1.30 23.56
CA LEU A 137 15.99 -2.41 24.20
C LEU A 137 17.45 -2.49 23.77
N ILE A 138 17.79 -2.01 22.57
CA ILE A 138 19.13 -2.06 22.02
C ILE A 138 19.98 -0.85 22.44
N ARG A 139 19.36 0.23 22.88
CA ARG A 139 20.09 1.42 23.34
C ARG A 139 20.83 1.12 24.64
N PRO A 140 22.17 1.42 24.67
CA PRO A 140 22.96 1.26 25.91
C PRO A 140 22.49 2.19 27.01
#